data_a61a2207495da67988c81dceed5b2cf1
#
_entry.id   a61a2207495da67988c81dceed5b2cf1
#
_cell.length_a   1.000
_cell.length_b   1.000
_cell.length_c   1.000
_cell.angle_alpha   90.00
_cell.angle_beta   90.00
_cell.angle_gamma   90.00
#
_symmetry.space_group_name_H-M   'P 1'
#
loop_
_entity.id
_entity.type
_entity.pdbx_description
1 polymer ?
#
loop_
_entity_poly.entity_id
_entity_poly.type
_entity_poly.pdbx_seq_one_letter_code
_entity_poly.pdbx_strand_id
1 'polypeptide(L)'
;MKFDPVLLAPRMAPMKAAGLWRDETIDVHVQRALKNCPDKLAVVAYASDKGEPVRLTYRELDARVDRVARGLVSLGVGRQDVVSFQLPNCWEFLVLCLACARIGAAANPVMPIFRQHELTFMLNFGESKVFIVPKVFRGFDHEAMARSMLHDLPHLTNLVVIGGEGEDSFESRLLGDDTPALSGPGIGPDDVLLLMYTSGTTGEPKGVMHTSNTLFSNLHAFREALELGPDDIILGASPMAHLTGYGYLAMLPLILNSTTVLQDVWEPRRALQIVRDENVSFSMASSPFVSDLCGAVEAGDTTTARFNKFCCAGAPIPPVLIERAQNVLGMRLCSAWGMTENGAVTLIRPEDD
;
A
#
# COMPACT_ATOMS: atom_id res chain seq x y z
N MET A 1 6.46 6.14 -19.90
CA MET A 1 6.67 4.72 -20.30
C MET A 1 5.51 4.18 -21.12
N LYS A 2 5.76 3.26 -22.08
CA LYS A 2 4.69 2.58 -22.81
C LYS A 2 4.50 1.18 -22.18
N PHE A 3 3.44 1.02 -21.43
CA PHE A 3 3.11 -0.24 -20.78
C PHE A 3 2.43 -1.23 -21.73
N ASP A 4 2.71 -2.51 -21.55
CA ASP A 4 1.98 -3.63 -22.17
C ASP A 4 1.62 -4.65 -21.07
N PRO A 5 0.49 -4.47 -20.38
CA PRO A 5 0.09 -5.35 -19.27
C PRO A 5 -0.37 -6.74 -19.74
N VAL A 6 -0.22 -7.09 -21.03
CA VAL A 6 -0.58 -8.40 -21.61
C VAL A 6 -2.02 -8.80 -21.26
N LEU A 7 -2.95 -7.86 -21.44
CA LEU A 7 -4.39 -8.11 -21.24
C LEU A 7 -4.96 -8.77 -22.51
N LEU A 8 -4.98 -10.08 -22.54
CA LEU A 8 -5.45 -10.84 -23.70
C LEU A 8 -6.98 -10.72 -23.83
N ALA A 9 -7.46 -10.24 -24.97
CA ALA A 9 -8.90 -10.08 -25.24
C ALA A 9 -9.74 -11.35 -24.95
N PRO A 10 -9.28 -12.60 -25.29
CA PRO A 10 -10.00 -13.82 -24.93
C PRO A 10 -10.15 -14.07 -23.42
N ARG A 11 -9.27 -13.48 -22.59
CA ARG A 11 -9.36 -13.56 -21.12
C ARG A 11 -10.24 -12.47 -20.54
N MET A 12 -10.15 -11.26 -21.07
CA MET A 12 -10.88 -10.10 -20.56
C MET A 12 -12.39 -10.29 -20.61
N ALA A 13 -12.93 -10.73 -21.75
CA ALA A 13 -14.35 -10.88 -21.94
C ALA A 13 -15.02 -11.88 -20.96
N PRO A 14 -14.49 -13.11 -20.75
CA PRO A 14 -15.01 -14.02 -19.73
C PRO A 14 -14.92 -13.46 -18.30
N MET A 15 -13.83 -12.78 -17.93
CA MET A 15 -13.66 -12.20 -16.59
C MET A 15 -14.68 -11.09 -16.31
N LYS A 16 -14.94 -10.23 -17.30
CA LYS A 16 -15.97 -9.19 -17.21
C LYS A 16 -17.38 -9.79 -17.17
N ALA A 17 -17.66 -10.77 -18.04
CA ALA A 17 -18.96 -11.45 -18.06
C ALA A 17 -19.28 -12.19 -16.75
N ALA A 18 -18.28 -12.74 -16.08
CA ALA A 18 -18.39 -13.38 -14.78
C ALA A 18 -18.47 -12.38 -13.60
N GLY A 19 -18.38 -11.06 -13.85
CA GLY A 19 -18.38 -10.03 -12.81
C GLY A 19 -17.13 -10.02 -11.94
N LEU A 20 -16.06 -10.70 -12.36
CA LEU A 20 -14.77 -10.73 -11.67
C LEU A 20 -13.96 -9.46 -11.96
N TRP A 21 -13.99 -8.97 -13.19
CA TRP A 21 -13.47 -7.67 -13.58
C TRP A 21 -14.64 -6.69 -13.68
N ARG A 22 -14.74 -5.80 -12.70
CA ARG A 22 -15.90 -4.93 -12.48
C ARG A 22 -15.75 -3.56 -13.13
N ASP A 23 -14.62 -3.31 -13.79
CA ASP A 23 -14.25 -2.01 -14.38
C ASP A 23 -14.32 -0.85 -13.35
N GLU A 24 -14.16 -1.17 -12.05
CA GLU A 24 -14.06 -0.19 -10.97
C GLU A 24 -12.60 0.24 -10.78
N THR A 25 -12.38 1.53 -10.56
CA THR A 25 -11.07 2.08 -10.16
C THR A 25 -11.08 2.43 -8.69
N ILE A 26 -9.92 2.69 -8.10
CA ILE A 26 -9.85 3.07 -6.69
C ILE A 26 -10.61 4.37 -6.39
N ASP A 27 -10.64 5.30 -7.34
CA ASP A 27 -11.37 6.56 -7.19
C ASP A 27 -12.88 6.34 -7.03
N VAL A 28 -13.47 5.35 -7.71
CA VAL A 28 -14.89 4.97 -7.53
C VAL A 28 -15.19 4.60 -6.08
N HIS A 29 -14.28 3.89 -5.41
CA HIS A 29 -14.46 3.49 -4.01
C HIS A 29 -14.28 4.67 -3.06
N VAL A 30 -13.31 5.55 -3.32
CA VAL A 30 -13.12 6.80 -2.54
C VAL A 30 -14.33 7.71 -2.69
N GLN A 31 -14.86 7.91 -3.90
CA GLN A 31 -16.07 8.71 -4.13
C GLN A 31 -17.31 8.12 -3.43
N ARG A 32 -17.42 6.79 -3.40
CA ARG A 32 -18.47 6.10 -2.63
C ARG A 32 -18.37 6.39 -1.13
N ALA A 33 -17.15 6.37 -0.56
CA ALA A 33 -16.94 6.72 0.83
C ALA A 33 -17.26 8.19 1.12
N LEU A 34 -16.85 9.12 0.26
CA LEU A 34 -17.16 10.55 0.38
C LEU A 34 -18.67 10.82 0.39
N LYS A 35 -19.42 10.06 -0.40
CA LYS A 35 -20.89 10.16 -0.43
C LYS A 35 -21.55 9.60 0.83
N ASN A 36 -21.08 8.47 1.34
CA ASN A 36 -21.78 7.69 2.36
C ASN A 36 -21.24 7.91 3.78
N CYS A 37 -19.94 8.14 3.95
CA CYS A 37 -19.28 8.26 5.24
C CYS A 37 -18.06 9.21 5.20
N PRO A 38 -18.22 10.47 4.75
CA PRO A 38 -17.10 11.39 4.54
C PRO A 38 -16.26 11.67 5.78
N ASP A 39 -16.89 11.64 6.96
CA ASP A 39 -16.26 11.97 8.24
C ASP A 39 -15.76 10.73 9.00
N LYS A 40 -15.88 9.52 8.41
CA LYS A 40 -15.27 8.31 8.93
C LYS A 40 -13.76 8.36 8.73
N LEU A 41 -13.00 7.85 9.70
CA LEU A 41 -11.55 7.69 9.56
C LEU A 41 -11.23 6.73 8.41
N ALA A 42 -10.43 7.21 7.47
CA ALA A 42 -9.88 6.40 6.37
C ALA A 42 -8.51 5.83 6.76
N VAL A 43 -7.67 6.65 7.42
CA VAL A 43 -6.33 6.26 7.82
C VAL A 43 -5.95 6.85 9.18
N VAL A 44 -5.28 6.04 10.00
CA VAL A 44 -4.57 6.45 11.21
C VAL A 44 -3.12 6.02 11.05
N ALA A 45 -2.18 6.95 11.04
CA ALA A 45 -0.77 6.66 10.76
C ALA A 45 0.12 7.01 11.96
N TYR A 46 0.72 6.00 12.55
CA TYR A 46 1.67 6.10 13.66
C TYR A 46 3.09 6.16 13.11
N ALA A 47 3.80 7.24 13.41
CA ALA A 47 5.22 7.39 13.12
C ALA A 47 6.06 7.15 14.39
N SER A 48 7.19 6.47 14.23
CA SER A 48 8.07 6.09 15.34
C SER A 48 8.80 7.28 15.98
N ASP A 49 8.93 8.38 15.23
CA ASP A 49 9.56 9.64 15.64
C ASP A 49 8.57 10.71 16.13
N LYS A 50 7.26 10.42 16.11
CA LYS A 50 6.20 11.35 16.51
C LYS A 50 5.36 10.76 17.63
N GLY A 51 4.87 11.62 18.54
CA GLY A 51 4.04 11.19 19.67
C GLY A 51 2.62 10.82 19.25
N GLU A 52 1.97 11.70 18.49
CA GLU A 52 0.57 11.55 18.11
C GLU A 52 0.43 11.04 16.66
N PRO A 53 -0.50 10.12 16.37
CA PRO A 53 -0.75 9.66 15.03
C PRO A 53 -1.44 10.73 14.17
N VAL A 54 -1.16 10.70 12.89
CA VAL A 54 -1.94 11.46 11.91
C VAL A 54 -3.24 10.71 11.64
N ARG A 55 -4.37 11.41 11.82
CA ARG A 55 -5.73 10.90 11.61
C ARG A 55 -6.37 11.61 10.44
N LEU A 56 -6.85 10.89 9.45
CA LEU A 56 -7.52 11.47 8.28
C LEU A 56 -8.85 10.78 8.07
N THR A 57 -9.91 11.57 8.02
CA THR A 57 -11.21 11.15 7.50
C THR A 57 -11.14 10.94 5.98
N TYR A 58 -12.13 10.31 5.38
CA TYR A 58 -12.20 10.19 3.92
C TYR A 58 -12.20 11.55 3.22
N ARG A 59 -12.85 12.56 3.81
CA ARG A 59 -12.84 13.95 3.32
C ARG A 59 -11.45 14.56 3.34
N GLU A 60 -10.74 14.42 4.45
CA GLU A 60 -9.39 14.96 4.61
C GLU A 60 -8.37 14.21 3.75
N LEU A 61 -8.53 12.89 3.62
CA LEU A 61 -7.71 12.07 2.71
C LEU A 61 -7.90 12.55 1.27
N ASP A 62 -9.14 12.70 0.80
CA ASP A 62 -9.44 13.15 -0.56
C ASP A 62 -8.89 14.55 -0.85
N ALA A 63 -9.01 15.48 0.10
CA ALA A 63 -8.45 16.82 -0.02
C ALA A 63 -6.91 16.80 -0.17
N ARG A 64 -6.21 15.93 0.56
CA ARG A 64 -4.76 15.75 0.41
C ARG A 64 -4.40 15.09 -0.91
N VAL A 65 -5.17 14.09 -1.33
CA VAL A 65 -5.01 13.43 -2.64
C VAL A 65 -5.14 14.45 -3.77
N ASP A 66 -6.13 15.33 -3.71
CA ASP A 66 -6.32 16.36 -4.74
C ASP A 66 -5.12 17.32 -4.82
N ARG A 67 -4.61 17.78 -3.67
CA ARG A 67 -3.42 18.64 -3.62
C ARG A 67 -2.18 17.95 -4.19
N VAL A 68 -1.90 16.73 -3.75
CA VAL A 68 -0.73 15.96 -4.24
C VAL A 68 -0.86 15.63 -5.72
N ALA A 69 -2.06 15.32 -6.20
CA ALA A 69 -2.32 15.08 -7.62
C ALA A 69 -2.01 16.31 -8.46
N ARG A 70 -2.44 17.50 -8.03
CA ARG A 70 -2.11 18.79 -8.69
C ARG A 70 -0.61 19.08 -8.64
N GLY A 71 0.04 18.83 -7.50
CA GLY A 71 1.48 18.95 -7.35
C GLY A 71 2.24 18.05 -8.34
N LEU A 72 1.83 16.78 -8.50
CA LEU A 72 2.42 15.87 -9.48
C LEU A 72 2.23 16.39 -10.91
N VAL A 73 1.07 16.94 -11.26
CA VAL A 73 0.83 17.56 -12.56
C VAL A 73 1.74 18.77 -12.77
N SER A 74 1.97 19.61 -11.76
CA SER A 74 2.91 20.76 -11.86
C SER A 74 4.36 20.31 -12.06
N LEU A 75 4.72 19.11 -11.59
CA LEU A 75 6.01 18.47 -11.87
C LEU A 75 6.07 17.82 -13.27
N GLY A 76 5.03 18.00 -14.08
CA GLY A 76 4.94 17.47 -15.43
C GLY A 76 4.54 16.00 -15.52
N VAL A 77 4.02 15.38 -14.42
CA VAL A 77 3.51 14.00 -14.46
C VAL A 77 2.20 13.96 -15.24
N GLY A 78 2.13 13.08 -16.21
CA GLY A 78 0.94 12.82 -17.00
C GLY A 78 0.49 11.38 -16.96
N ARG A 79 -0.50 11.06 -17.80
CA ARG A 79 -1.06 9.71 -17.90
C ARG A 79 -0.01 8.67 -18.24
N GLN A 80 0.02 7.56 -17.52
CA GLN A 80 0.97 6.43 -17.65
C GLN A 80 2.46 6.83 -17.49
N ASP A 81 2.74 8.01 -16.92
CA ASP A 81 4.06 8.28 -16.35
C ASP A 81 4.22 7.51 -15.04
N VAL A 82 5.46 7.18 -14.68
CA VAL A 82 5.76 6.45 -13.45
C VAL A 82 6.19 7.42 -12.36
N VAL A 83 5.55 7.30 -11.21
CA VAL A 83 5.92 7.97 -9.96
C VAL A 83 6.44 6.94 -8.98
N SER A 84 7.73 6.99 -8.68
CA SER A 84 8.37 6.08 -7.74
C SER A 84 8.49 6.71 -6.36
N PHE A 85 8.27 5.91 -5.33
CA PHE A 85 8.44 6.36 -3.95
C PHE A 85 8.96 5.25 -3.05
N GLN A 86 9.96 5.59 -2.22
CA GLN A 86 10.62 4.70 -1.27
C GLN A 86 10.22 5.10 0.15
N LEU A 87 9.03 4.70 0.58
CA LEU A 87 8.44 5.15 1.84
C LEU A 87 8.11 3.98 2.77
N PRO A 88 8.15 4.20 4.10
CA PRO A 88 7.55 3.27 5.06
C PRO A 88 6.02 3.29 4.97
N ASN A 89 5.36 2.54 5.86
CA ASN A 89 3.91 2.60 6.03
C ASN A 89 3.53 3.94 6.67
N CYS A 90 3.16 4.92 5.84
CA CYS A 90 2.79 6.26 6.27
C CYS A 90 1.58 6.76 5.45
N TRP A 91 0.95 7.84 5.89
CA TRP A 91 -0.21 8.40 5.19
C TRP A 91 0.16 8.95 3.80
N GLU A 92 1.36 9.47 3.64
CA GLU A 92 1.88 10.00 2.35
C GLU A 92 1.93 8.91 1.29
N PHE A 93 2.29 7.68 1.68
CA PHE A 93 2.28 6.53 0.76
C PHE A 93 0.88 6.32 0.17
N LEU A 94 -0.15 6.30 1.02
CA LEU A 94 -1.53 6.10 0.58
C LEU A 94 -2.01 7.25 -0.31
N VAL A 95 -1.72 8.48 0.07
CA VAL A 95 -2.06 9.69 -0.70
C VAL A 95 -1.38 9.66 -2.08
N LEU A 96 -0.11 9.26 -2.17
CA LEU A 96 0.62 9.16 -3.44
C LEU A 96 0.00 8.11 -4.36
N CYS A 97 -0.38 6.94 -3.84
CA CYS A 97 -1.07 5.91 -4.63
C CYS A 97 -2.37 6.46 -5.26
N LEU A 98 -3.17 7.13 -4.45
CA LEU A 98 -4.45 7.69 -4.88
C LEU A 98 -4.26 8.89 -5.84
N ALA A 99 -3.27 9.74 -5.59
CA ALA A 99 -2.94 10.87 -6.45
C ALA A 99 -2.48 10.40 -7.84
N CYS A 100 -1.62 9.37 -7.90
CA CYS A 100 -1.23 8.75 -9.17
C CYS A 100 -2.47 8.22 -9.93
N ALA A 101 -3.35 7.49 -9.27
CA ALA A 101 -4.57 6.99 -9.89
C ALA A 101 -5.46 8.14 -10.41
N ARG A 102 -5.59 9.24 -9.64
CA ARG A 102 -6.40 10.41 -10.00
C ARG A 102 -5.94 11.12 -11.27
N ILE A 103 -4.64 11.12 -11.56
CA ILE A 103 -4.07 11.73 -12.79
C ILE A 103 -3.74 10.71 -13.88
N GLY A 104 -4.06 9.43 -13.67
CA GLY A 104 -3.79 8.35 -14.62
C GLY A 104 -2.32 7.90 -14.68
N ALA A 105 -1.49 8.26 -13.71
CA ALA A 105 -0.10 7.81 -13.59
C ALA A 105 -0.01 6.43 -12.92
N ALA A 106 1.09 5.73 -13.13
CA ALA A 106 1.40 4.46 -12.49
C ALA A 106 2.21 4.69 -11.19
N ALA A 107 1.73 4.15 -10.08
CA ALA A 107 2.47 4.13 -8.83
C ALA A 107 3.56 3.04 -8.87
N ASN A 108 4.77 3.38 -8.46
CA ASN A 108 5.90 2.45 -8.33
C ASN A 108 6.48 2.53 -6.90
N PRO A 109 5.84 1.90 -5.91
CA PRO A 109 6.38 1.83 -4.57
C PRO A 109 7.57 0.86 -4.52
N VAL A 110 8.68 1.32 -3.95
CA VAL A 110 9.89 0.53 -3.76
C VAL A 110 10.24 0.38 -2.28
N MET A 111 10.75 -0.78 -1.89
CA MET A 111 11.00 -1.11 -0.50
C MET A 111 12.05 -0.19 0.13
N PRO A 112 11.85 0.32 1.36
CA PRO A 112 12.83 1.15 2.07
C PRO A 112 14.18 0.47 2.34
N ILE A 113 14.25 -0.85 2.21
CA ILE A 113 15.49 -1.61 2.38
C ILE A 113 16.42 -1.53 1.18
N PHE A 114 15.91 -1.24 -0.03
CA PHE A 114 16.72 -1.15 -1.24
C PHE A 114 17.70 0.03 -1.18
N ARG A 115 18.82 -0.15 -1.87
CA ARG A 115 19.91 0.84 -1.91
C ARG A 115 20.19 1.22 -3.37
N GLN A 116 21.23 2.00 -3.57
CA GLN A 116 21.58 2.58 -4.86
C GLN A 116 21.55 1.55 -6.01
N HIS A 117 22.09 0.35 -5.81
CA HIS A 117 22.19 -0.67 -6.86
C HIS A 117 20.80 -1.08 -7.39
N GLU A 118 19.91 -1.52 -6.49
CA GLU A 118 18.56 -1.96 -6.87
C GLU A 118 17.73 -0.79 -7.39
N LEU A 119 17.84 0.37 -6.73
CA LEU A 119 17.06 1.55 -7.09
C LEU A 119 17.44 2.09 -8.46
N THR A 120 18.75 2.14 -8.81
CA THR A 120 19.19 2.59 -10.13
C THR A 120 18.57 1.74 -11.22
N PHE A 121 18.55 0.41 -11.05
CA PHE A 121 17.90 -0.48 -11.99
C PHE A 121 16.39 -0.21 -12.07
N MET A 122 15.69 -0.23 -10.93
CA MET A 122 14.22 -0.12 -10.88
C MET A 122 13.72 1.21 -11.43
N LEU A 123 14.38 2.31 -11.08
CA LEU A 123 13.99 3.65 -11.53
C LEU A 123 14.24 3.86 -13.02
N ASN A 124 15.35 3.35 -13.56
CA ASN A 124 15.63 3.40 -14.99
C ASN A 124 14.71 2.47 -15.79
N PHE A 125 14.54 1.22 -15.35
CA PHE A 125 13.67 0.25 -16.01
C PHE A 125 12.22 0.71 -16.06
N GLY A 126 11.75 1.35 -14.96
CA GLY A 126 10.41 1.95 -14.89
C GLY A 126 10.30 3.32 -15.56
N GLU A 127 11.38 3.90 -16.09
CA GLU A 127 11.39 5.27 -16.62
C GLU A 127 10.76 6.28 -15.65
N SER A 128 11.15 6.18 -14.38
CA SER A 128 10.57 6.98 -13.30
C SER A 128 10.80 8.48 -13.52
N LYS A 129 9.72 9.24 -13.51
CA LYS A 129 9.74 10.69 -13.74
C LYS A 129 9.92 11.50 -12.46
N VAL A 130 9.33 11.00 -11.38
CA VAL A 130 9.44 11.56 -10.02
C VAL A 130 9.88 10.46 -9.08
N PHE A 131 10.80 10.79 -8.17
CA PHE A 131 11.19 9.93 -7.07
C PHE A 131 10.96 10.63 -5.74
N ILE A 132 10.23 9.98 -4.82
CA ILE A 132 9.88 10.52 -3.51
C ILE A 132 10.52 9.65 -2.44
N VAL A 133 11.26 10.29 -1.51
CA VAL A 133 11.97 9.61 -0.42
C VAL A 133 11.76 10.33 0.91
N PRO A 134 11.89 9.68 2.07
CA PRO A 134 12.03 10.39 3.34
C PRO A 134 13.43 11.01 3.42
N LYS A 135 13.62 12.09 4.16
CA LYS A 135 14.97 12.63 4.44
C LYS A 135 15.80 11.56 5.14
N VAL A 136 15.32 11.09 6.26
CA VAL A 136 15.95 10.02 7.05
C VAL A 136 14.89 9.02 7.48
N PHE A 137 15.18 7.72 7.36
CA PHE A 137 14.33 6.66 7.92
C PHE A 137 15.20 5.56 8.54
N ARG A 138 14.92 5.19 9.79
CA ARG A 138 15.69 4.20 10.57
C ARG A 138 17.18 4.48 10.59
N GLY A 139 17.58 5.74 10.72
CA GLY A 139 18.98 6.18 10.77
C GLY A 139 19.70 6.22 9.42
N PHE A 140 19.02 5.90 8.32
CA PHE A 140 19.59 5.97 6.98
C PHE A 140 19.16 7.25 6.25
N ASP A 141 20.10 7.98 5.65
CA ASP A 141 19.86 9.19 4.87
C ASP A 141 19.47 8.82 3.43
N HIS A 142 18.16 8.77 3.19
CA HIS A 142 17.60 8.46 1.87
C HIS A 142 17.73 9.64 0.91
N GLU A 143 17.70 10.86 1.41
CA GLU A 143 17.88 12.06 0.59
C GLU A 143 19.28 12.09 -0.02
N ALA A 144 20.33 11.93 0.80
CA ALA A 144 21.70 11.91 0.31
C ALA A 144 21.93 10.79 -0.70
N MET A 145 21.41 9.60 -0.45
CA MET A 145 21.45 8.49 -1.42
C MET A 145 20.75 8.86 -2.73
N ALA A 146 19.51 9.36 -2.69
CA ALA A 146 18.76 9.70 -3.89
C ALA A 146 19.47 10.79 -4.72
N ARG A 147 20.01 11.82 -4.06
CA ARG A 147 20.78 12.88 -4.73
C ARG A 147 22.04 12.36 -5.42
N SER A 148 22.73 11.38 -4.81
CA SER A 148 23.93 10.78 -5.41
C SER A 148 23.65 9.97 -6.68
N MET A 149 22.40 9.53 -6.89
CA MET A 149 21.98 8.69 -8.01
C MET A 149 21.48 9.50 -9.22
N LEU A 150 21.20 10.79 -9.07
CA LEU A 150 20.50 11.59 -10.11
C LEU A 150 21.20 11.55 -11.46
N HIS A 151 22.53 11.49 -11.50
CA HIS A 151 23.30 11.45 -12.75
C HIS A 151 23.13 10.14 -13.55
N ASP A 152 22.72 9.05 -12.86
CA ASP A 152 22.48 7.74 -13.47
C ASP A 152 21.02 7.51 -13.87
N LEU A 153 20.14 8.52 -13.66
CA LEU A 153 18.69 8.43 -13.83
C LEU A 153 18.17 9.43 -14.87
N PRO A 154 18.40 9.20 -16.19
CA PRO A 154 18.11 10.19 -17.24
C PRO A 154 16.61 10.51 -17.39
N HIS A 155 15.70 9.64 -16.94
CA HIS A 155 14.25 9.87 -16.99
C HIS A 155 13.74 10.64 -15.77
N LEU A 156 14.51 10.65 -14.68
CA LEU A 156 14.11 11.28 -13.43
C LEU A 156 14.28 12.80 -13.51
N THR A 157 13.16 13.49 -13.54
CA THR A 157 13.15 14.97 -13.65
C THR A 157 12.97 15.67 -12.31
N ASN A 158 12.42 14.98 -11.30
CA ASN A 158 12.14 15.56 -9.99
C ASN A 158 12.45 14.58 -8.86
N LEU A 159 13.14 15.08 -7.84
CA LEU A 159 13.28 14.46 -6.53
C LEU A 159 12.43 15.24 -5.54
N VAL A 160 11.66 14.51 -4.71
CA VAL A 160 10.83 15.09 -3.64
C VAL A 160 11.19 14.43 -2.31
N VAL A 161 11.35 15.23 -1.25
CA VAL A 161 11.83 14.74 0.04
C VAL A 161 10.80 15.01 1.15
N ILE A 162 10.27 13.95 1.77
CA ILE A 162 9.40 14.04 2.94
C ILE A 162 10.26 14.34 4.17
N GLY A 163 9.90 15.40 4.90
CA GLY A 163 10.71 15.90 6.01
C GLY A 163 11.98 16.60 5.55
N GLY A 164 12.09 16.90 4.25
CA GLY A 164 13.14 17.75 3.68
C GLY A 164 12.87 19.23 3.91
N GLU A 165 13.82 20.06 3.51
CA GLU A 165 13.73 21.52 3.59
C GLU A 165 13.88 22.13 2.20
N GLY A 166 13.36 23.36 2.03
CA GLY A 166 13.49 24.11 0.79
C GLY A 166 12.58 23.65 -0.34
N GLU A 167 13.05 23.86 -1.57
CA GLU A 167 12.22 23.69 -2.78
C GLU A 167 11.87 22.23 -3.08
N ASP A 168 12.70 21.26 -2.69
CA ASP A 168 12.45 19.83 -2.94
C ASP A 168 11.59 19.17 -1.84
N SER A 169 11.13 19.91 -0.81
CA SER A 169 10.29 19.34 0.22
C SER A 169 8.93 18.89 -0.32
N PHE A 170 8.38 17.84 0.27
CA PHE A 170 7.07 17.32 -0.09
C PHE A 170 5.98 18.38 0.04
N GLU A 171 6.07 19.20 1.08
CA GLU A 171 5.15 20.29 1.36
C GLU A 171 5.19 21.34 0.25
N SER A 172 6.38 21.77 -0.15
CA SER A 172 6.56 22.79 -1.20
C SER A 172 6.16 22.28 -2.57
N ARG A 173 6.55 21.06 -2.92
CA ARG A 173 6.33 20.50 -4.25
C ARG A 173 4.93 19.95 -4.49
N LEU A 174 4.32 19.34 -3.46
CA LEU A 174 3.10 18.56 -3.64
C LEU A 174 1.90 19.07 -2.82
N LEU A 175 2.12 19.89 -1.80
CA LEU A 175 1.04 20.46 -0.99
C LEU A 175 0.87 21.98 -1.15
N GLY A 176 1.61 22.60 -2.07
CA GLY A 176 1.49 24.03 -2.35
C GLY A 176 0.11 24.43 -2.88
N ASP A 177 -0.29 25.67 -2.64
CA ASP A 177 -1.61 26.16 -3.06
C ASP A 177 -1.65 26.64 -4.51
N ASP A 178 -0.50 26.98 -5.11
CA ASP A 178 -0.38 27.50 -6.47
C ASP A 178 -0.16 26.36 -7.48
N THR A 179 -1.15 25.46 -7.59
CA THR A 179 -1.10 24.30 -8.47
C THR A 179 -2.24 24.31 -9.49
N PRO A 180 -2.02 23.76 -10.71
CA PRO A 180 -3.04 23.76 -11.76
C PRO A 180 -4.27 22.94 -11.36
N ALA A 181 -5.45 23.29 -11.88
CA ALA A 181 -6.62 22.45 -11.75
C ALA A 181 -6.40 21.12 -12.49
N LEU A 182 -6.91 20.03 -11.89
CA LEU A 182 -6.85 18.73 -12.55
C LEU A 182 -7.70 18.75 -13.83
N SER A 183 -7.15 18.21 -14.89
CA SER A 183 -7.84 18.05 -16.17
C SER A 183 -7.56 16.67 -16.75
N GLY A 184 -8.56 16.11 -17.41
CA GLY A 184 -8.46 14.80 -18.04
C GLY A 184 -8.96 13.65 -17.16
N PRO A 185 -9.09 12.44 -17.75
CA PRO A 185 -9.53 11.26 -17.04
C PRO A 185 -8.44 10.73 -16.11
N GLY A 186 -8.82 10.24 -14.94
CA GLY A 186 -7.96 9.44 -14.08
C GLY A 186 -7.57 8.11 -14.70
N ILE A 187 -7.03 7.21 -13.88
CA ILE A 187 -6.66 5.86 -14.32
C ILE A 187 -7.90 5.09 -14.82
N GLY A 188 -7.78 4.43 -15.96
CA GLY A 188 -8.81 3.51 -16.43
C GLY A 188 -8.67 2.14 -15.77
N PRO A 189 -9.73 1.29 -15.83
CA PRO A 189 -9.73 -0.01 -15.15
C PRO A 189 -8.68 -0.99 -15.72
N ASP A 190 -8.28 -0.81 -16.96
CA ASP A 190 -7.31 -1.65 -17.67
C ASP A 190 -5.95 -0.94 -17.89
N ASP A 191 -5.76 0.29 -17.40
CA ASP A 191 -4.47 0.97 -17.36
C ASP A 191 -3.59 0.41 -16.24
N VAL A 192 -2.27 0.53 -16.39
CA VAL A 192 -1.33 0.14 -15.33
C VAL A 192 -1.42 1.12 -14.16
N LEU A 193 -1.98 0.63 -13.06
CA LEU A 193 -2.13 1.33 -11.79
C LEU A 193 -0.86 1.22 -10.93
N LEU A 194 -0.23 0.05 -10.97
CA LEU A 194 0.84 -0.35 -10.06
C LEU A 194 1.94 -1.07 -10.81
N LEU A 195 3.17 -0.64 -10.59
CA LEU A 195 4.39 -1.34 -10.98
C LEU A 195 5.11 -1.81 -9.73
N MET A 196 5.42 -3.10 -9.63
CA MET A 196 6.23 -3.67 -8.55
C MET A 196 7.31 -4.57 -9.10
N TYR A 197 8.36 -4.81 -8.32
CA TYR A 197 9.46 -5.66 -8.75
C TYR A 197 9.54 -6.94 -7.94
N THR A 198 9.83 -8.04 -8.64
CA THR A 198 10.15 -9.34 -8.03
C THR A 198 11.57 -9.72 -8.37
N SER A 199 12.22 -10.48 -7.46
CA SER A 199 13.53 -11.08 -7.73
C SER A 199 13.36 -12.09 -8.86
N GLY A 200 13.86 -11.76 -10.05
CA GLY A 200 13.83 -12.69 -11.19
C GLY A 200 14.68 -13.93 -10.91
N THR A 201 14.19 -15.11 -11.32
CA THR A 201 14.97 -16.37 -11.29
C THR A 201 16.23 -16.32 -12.18
N THR A 202 16.32 -15.32 -13.06
CA THR A 202 17.43 -15.08 -14.00
C THR A 202 18.44 -14.04 -13.52
N GLY A 203 18.29 -13.50 -12.29
CA GLY A 203 19.19 -12.53 -11.69
C GLY A 203 18.76 -11.06 -11.82
N GLU A 204 18.00 -10.70 -12.87
CA GLU A 204 17.46 -9.33 -12.99
C GLU A 204 16.03 -9.25 -12.45
N PRO A 205 15.67 -8.17 -11.74
CA PRO A 205 14.31 -7.96 -11.28
C PRO A 205 13.32 -7.87 -12.45
N LYS A 206 12.10 -8.40 -12.25
CA LYS A 206 11.01 -8.31 -13.22
C LYS A 206 9.98 -7.30 -12.72
N GLY A 207 9.51 -6.43 -13.61
CA GLY A 207 8.42 -5.50 -13.34
C GLY A 207 7.06 -6.18 -13.46
N VAL A 208 6.33 -6.27 -12.36
CA VAL A 208 4.95 -6.77 -12.32
C VAL A 208 4.01 -5.57 -12.49
N MET A 209 3.12 -5.66 -13.47
CA MET A 209 2.14 -4.63 -13.79
C MET A 209 0.73 -5.07 -13.34
N HIS A 210 0.09 -4.26 -12.50
CA HIS A 210 -1.31 -4.47 -12.15
C HIS A 210 -2.18 -3.34 -12.69
N THR A 211 -3.35 -3.73 -13.21
CA THR A 211 -4.46 -2.82 -13.48
C THR A 211 -5.47 -2.89 -12.33
N SER A 212 -6.44 -1.96 -12.29
CA SER A 212 -7.53 -2.04 -11.31
C SER A 212 -8.27 -3.38 -11.42
N ASN A 213 -8.57 -3.84 -12.63
CA ASN A 213 -9.26 -5.11 -12.85
C ASN A 213 -8.46 -6.32 -12.34
N THR A 214 -7.15 -6.39 -12.61
CA THR A 214 -6.33 -7.54 -12.17
C THR A 214 -6.11 -7.57 -10.66
N LEU A 215 -5.95 -6.41 -10.04
CA LEU A 215 -5.71 -6.31 -8.60
C LEU A 215 -7.01 -6.48 -7.79
N PHE A 216 -8.06 -5.75 -8.18
CA PHE A 216 -9.29 -5.68 -7.36
C PHE A 216 -10.13 -6.95 -7.46
N SER A 217 -10.06 -7.71 -8.55
CA SER A 217 -10.69 -9.02 -8.62
C SER A 217 -10.23 -9.95 -7.49
N ASN A 218 -8.93 -9.92 -7.19
CA ASN A 218 -8.37 -10.68 -6.07
C ASN A 218 -8.82 -10.12 -4.71
N LEU A 219 -8.81 -8.78 -4.53
CA LEU A 219 -9.21 -8.15 -3.27
C LEU A 219 -10.72 -8.36 -2.98
N HIS A 220 -11.56 -8.39 -4.00
CA HIS A 220 -12.98 -8.71 -3.83
C HIS A 220 -13.19 -10.17 -3.38
N ALA A 221 -12.51 -11.12 -4.00
CA ALA A 221 -12.57 -12.53 -3.58
C ALA A 221 -12.04 -12.71 -2.15
N PHE A 222 -10.94 -12.04 -1.82
CA PHE A 222 -10.32 -12.10 -0.49
C PHE A 222 -11.25 -11.56 0.61
N ARG A 223 -11.87 -10.39 0.39
CA ARG A 223 -12.78 -9.81 1.38
C ARG A 223 -14.01 -10.70 1.63
N GLU A 224 -14.54 -11.31 0.56
CA GLU A 224 -15.69 -12.21 0.63
C GLU A 224 -15.32 -13.48 1.41
N ALA A 225 -14.17 -14.06 1.12
CA ALA A 225 -13.69 -15.28 1.80
C ALA A 225 -13.37 -15.07 3.30
N LEU A 226 -12.96 -13.88 3.71
CA LEU A 226 -12.67 -13.56 5.12
C LEU A 226 -13.79 -12.75 5.80
N GLU A 227 -14.91 -12.55 5.12
CA GLU A 227 -16.05 -11.78 5.64
C GLU A 227 -15.63 -10.39 6.18
N LEU A 228 -14.82 -9.67 5.40
CA LEU A 228 -14.37 -8.33 5.75
C LEU A 228 -15.33 -7.27 5.21
N GLY A 229 -15.64 -6.29 6.04
CA GLY A 229 -16.62 -5.26 5.75
C GLY A 229 -16.20 -3.85 6.20
N PRO A 230 -17.13 -2.88 6.07
CA PRO A 230 -16.83 -1.48 6.40
C PRO A 230 -16.51 -1.25 7.88
N ASP A 231 -16.96 -2.11 8.77
CA ASP A 231 -16.72 -1.97 10.22
C ASP A 231 -15.37 -2.50 10.66
N ASP A 232 -14.65 -3.19 9.78
CA ASP A 232 -13.31 -3.68 10.08
C ASP A 232 -12.32 -2.52 10.19
N ILE A 233 -11.37 -2.67 11.11
CA ILE A 233 -10.22 -1.78 11.28
C ILE A 233 -8.98 -2.61 11.05
N ILE A 234 -8.19 -2.24 10.04
CA ILE A 234 -7.13 -3.09 9.48
C ILE A 234 -5.76 -2.56 9.89
N LEU A 235 -4.97 -3.37 10.62
CA LEU A 235 -3.59 -3.02 10.99
C LEU A 235 -2.63 -3.29 9.83
N GLY A 236 -1.95 -2.26 9.36
CA GLY A 236 -0.91 -2.31 8.34
C GLY A 236 0.44 -2.75 8.91
N ALA A 237 0.62 -4.06 9.15
CA ALA A 237 1.88 -4.64 9.62
C ALA A 237 2.88 -4.88 8.49
N SER A 238 2.44 -5.47 7.37
CA SER A 238 3.30 -5.69 6.19
C SER A 238 3.69 -4.39 5.50
N PRO A 239 4.91 -4.29 4.92
CA PRO A 239 5.31 -3.13 4.14
C PRO A 239 4.36 -2.87 2.97
N MET A 240 3.88 -1.63 2.85
CA MET A 240 2.97 -1.21 1.75
C MET A 240 3.66 -1.24 0.38
N ALA A 241 4.98 -1.18 0.33
CA ALA A 241 5.75 -1.35 -0.91
C ALA A 241 5.87 -2.83 -1.36
N HIS A 242 5.24 -3.77 -0.67
CA HIS A 242 5.06 -5.17 -1.07
C HIS A 242 3.57 -5.41 -1.35
N LEU A 243 3.24 -6.33 -2.28
CA LEU A 243 1.84 -6.54 -2.68
C LEU A 243 0.90 -6.86 -1.50
N THR A 244 1.39 -7.60 -0.49
CA THR A 244 0.62 -7.87 0.73
C THR A 244 0.19 -6.57 1.42
N GLY A 245 1.11 -5.63 1.62
CA GLY A 245 0.80 -4.33 2.20
C GLY A 245 -0.02 -3.46 1.26
N TYR A 246 0.38 -3.35 -0.01
CA TYR A 246 -0.33 -2.52 -1.00
C TYR A 246 -1.78 -2.96 -1.20
N GLY A 247 -1.98 -4.23 -1.49
CA GLY A 247 -3.31 -4.76 -1.82
C GLY A 247 -4.22 -4.81 -0.58
N TYR A 248 -3.77 -5.53 0.46
CA TYR A 248 -4.67 -5.92 1.55
C TYR A 248 -4.70 -4.94 2.72
N LEU A 249 -3.69 -4.07 2.86
CA LEU A 249 -3.60 -3.12 3.96
C LEU A 249 -3.77 -1.66 3.52
N ALA A 250 -3.56 -1.34 2.23
CA ALA A 250 -3.77 -0.01 1.69
C ALA A 250 -5.03 0.07 0.79
N MET A 251 -5.15 -0.78 -0.23
CA MET A 251 -6.27 -0.69 -1.19
C MET A 251 -7.56 -1.34 -0.66
N LEU A 252 -7.47 -2.50 -0.02
CA LEU A 252 -8.64 -3.22 0.49
C LEU A 252 -9.47 -2.38 1.48
N PRO A 253 -8.89 -1.67 2.48
CA PRO A 253 -9.66 -0.79 3.36
C PRO A 253 -10.47 0.25 2.61
N LEU A 254 -9.93 0.84 1.54
CA LEU A 254 -10.62 1.82 0.70
C LEU A 254 -11.79 1.18 -0.07
N ILE A 255 -11.62 -0.04 -0.59
CA ILE A 255 -12.68 -0.81 -1.26
C ILE A 255 -13.82 -1.12 -0.28
N LEU A 256 -13.50 -1.40 0.98
CA LEU A 256 -14.46 -1.67 2.05
C LEU A 256 -15.11 -0.42 2.61
N ASN A 257 -14.58 0.76 2.37
CA ASN A 257 -14.85 2.01 3.10
C ASN A 257 -14.63 1.82 4.61
N SER A 258 -13.57 1.12 4.98
CA SER A 258 -13.11 0.84 6.34
C SER A 258 -11.93 1.72 6.73
N THR A 259 -11.31 1.46 7.88
CA THR A 259 -10.15 2.24 8.38
C THR A 259 -8.88 1.39 8.28
N THR A 260 -7.80 1.97 7.72
CA THR A 260 -6.47 1.39 7.84
C THR A 260 -5.67 2.08 8.93
N VAL A 261 -4.95 1.31 9.74
CA VAL A 261 -4.09 1.80 10.81
C VAL A 261 -2.65 1.38 10.47
N LEU A 262 -1.78 2.35 10.29
CA LEU A 262 -0.42 2.17 9.82
C LEU A 262 0.59 2.34 10.95
N GLN A 263 1.61 1.50 10.94
CA GLN A 263 2.80 1.63 11.78
C GLN A 263 4.03 1.64 10.85
N ASP A 264 4.85 2.68 10.92
CA ASP A 264 6.00 2.87 10.04
C ASP A 264 7.16 1.91 10.33
N VAL A 265 7.42 1.64 11.60
CA VAL A 265 8.42 0.69 12.09
C VAL A 265 7.73 -0.37 12.94
N TRP A 266 7.85 -1.63 12.53
CA TRP A 266 7.26 -2.73 13.29
C TRP A 266 7.90 -2.85 14.67
N GLU A 267 7.06 -2.74 15.69
CA GLU A 267 7.40 -3.00 17.10
C GLU A 267 6.17 -3.68 17.75
N PRO A 268 6.29 -4.94 18.22
CA PRO A 268 5.14 -5.76 18.57
C PRO A 268 4.35 -5.24 19.79
N ARG A 269 5.01 -4.67 20.81
CA ARG A 269 4.30 -4.09 21.97
C ARG A 269 3.49 -2.86 21.57
N ARG A 270 4.10 -2.00 20.74
CA ARG A 270 3.39 -0.84 20.17
C ARG A 270 2.25 -1.28 19.26
N ALA A 271 2.45 -2.33 18.47
CA ALA A 271 1.39 -2.90 17.63
C ALA A 271 0.20 -3.37 18.47
N LEU A 272 0.43 -4.05 19.60
CA LEU A 272 -0.64 -4.46 20.53
C LEU A 272 -1.31 -3.26 21.21
N GLN A 273 -0.56 -2.22 21.54
CA GLN A 273 -1.15 -0.97 22.04
C GLN A 273 -2.06 -0.35 20.99
N ILE A 274 -1.59 -0.22 19.74
CA ILE A 274 -2.37 0.29 18.61
C ILE A 274 -3.62 -0.56 18.37
N VAL A 275 -3.51 -1.90 18.48
CA VAL A 275 -4.65 -2.82 18.37
C VAL A 275 -5.73 -2.48 19.40
N ARG A 276 -5.35 -2.16 20.64
CA ARG A 276 -6.29 -1.76 21.71
C ARG A 276 -6.87 -0.38 21.46
N ASP A 277 -6.01 0.60 21.19
CA ASP A 277 -6.39 2.01 21.08
C ASP A 277 -7.31 2.27 19.88
N GLU A 278 -7.05 1.60 18.76
CA GLU A 278 -7.81 1.74 17.52
C GLU A 278 -8.88 0.65 17.33
N ASN A 279 -9.00 -0.28 18.28
CA ASN A 279 -9.97 -1.37 18.20
C ASN A 279 -9.85 -2.19 16.90
N VAL A 280 -8.63 -2.54 16.52
CA VAL A 280 -8.30 -3.30 15.30
C VAL A 280 -9.01 -4.65 15.28
N SER A 281 -9.48 -5.09 14.11
CA SER A 281 -10.16 -6.37 13.92
C SER A 281 -9.38 -7.34 13.04
N PHE A 282 -8.57 -6.86 12.11
CA PHE A 282 -7.89 -7.66 11.11
C PHE A 282 -6.47 -7.19 10.83
N SER A 283 -5.58 -8.12 10.49
CA SER A 283 -4.29 -7.83 9.85
C SER A 283 -3.87 -8.94 8.88
N MET A 284 -2.92 -8.63 8.01
CA MET A 284 -2.28 -9.60 7.12
C MET A 284 -0.77 -9.38 7.09
N ALA A 285 -0.01 -10.41 7.43
CA ALA A 285 1.45 -10.38 7.39
C ALA A 285 2.02 -11.81 7.37
N SER A 286 3.36 -11.92 7.33
CA SER A 286 4.04 -13.22 7.41
C SER A 286 4.13 -13.75 8.85
N SER A 287 4.48 -15.02 8.99
CA SER A 287 4.56 -15.73 10.27
C SER A 287 5.43 -15.06 11.35
N PRO A 288 6.54 -14.38 11.07
CA PRO A 288 7.29 -13.66 12.11
C PRO A 288 6.46 -12.61 12.85
N PHE A 289 5.58 -11.87 12.17
CA PHE A 289 4.73 -10.87 12.82
C PHE A 289 3.79 -11.49 13.86
N VAL A 290 3.20 -12.63 13.55
CA VAL A 290 2.36 -13.38 14.51
C VAL A 290 3.19 -13.87 15.69
N SER A 291 4.38 -14.42 15.43
CA SER A 291 5.29 -14.87 16.48
C SER A 291 5.70 -13.75 17.44
N ASP A 292 5.96 -12.55 16.89
CA ASP A 292 6.31 -11.36 17.67
C ASP A 292 5.15 -10.92 18.57
N LEU A 293 3.91 -10.91 18.05
CA LEU A 293 2.71 -10.58 18.84
C LEU A 293 2.49 -11.58 19.97
N CYS A 294 2.61 -12.89 19.68
CA CYS A 294 2.55 -13.93 20.72
C CYS A 294 3.61 -13.68 21.80
N GLY A 295 4.86 -13.43 21.42
CA GLY A 295 5.95 -13.15 22.35
C GLY A 295 5.71 -11.93 23.23
N ALA A 296 5.10 -10.87 22.68
CA ALA A 296 4.77 -9.68 23.45
C ALA A 296 3.67 -9.95 24.50
N VAL A 297 2.62 -10.73 24.15
CA VAL A 297 1.56 -11.13 25.10
C VAL A 297 2.12 -12.05 26.18
N GLU A 298 2.94 -13.03 25.84
CA GLU A 298 3.62 -13.92 26.81
C GLU A 298 4.54 -13.14 27.76
N ALA A 299 5.07 -12.00 27.31
CA ALA A 299 5.87 -11.07 28.12
C ALA A 299 5.02 -10.07 28.94
N GLY A 300 3.71 -10.27 29.01
CA GLY A 300 2.77 -9.53 29.87
C GLY A 300 1.99 -8.42 29.16
N ASP A 301 2.05 -8.30 27.85
CA ASP A 301 1.17 -7.41 27.09
C ASP A 301 -0.23 -8.01 26.88
N THR A 302 -1.15 -7.27 26.28
CA THR A 302 -2.54 -7.72 26.07
C THR A 302 -3.02 -7.39 24.66
N THR A 303 -3.99 -8.17 24.19
CA THR A 303 -4.73 -7.93 22.94
C THR A 303 -6.22 -7.73 23.22
N THR A 304 -7.05 -7.60 22.18
CA THR A 304 -8.50 -7.48 22.31
C THR A 304 -9.20 -8.66 21.63
N ALA A 305 -10.38 -9.04 22.13
CA ALA A 305 -11.20 -10.08 21.51
C ALA A 305 -11.65 -9.71 20.07
N ARG A 306 -11.64 -8.43 19.70
CA ARG A 306 -11.96 -7.98 18.35
C ARG A 306 -10.86 -8.28 17.35
N PHE A 307 -9.59 -8.28 17.78
CA PHE A 307 -8.46 -8.68 16.93
C PHE A 307 -8.40 -10.21 16.85
N ASN A 308 -9.34 -10.79 16.14
CA ASN A 308 -9.55 -12.24 16.06
C ASN A 308 -9.30 -12.85 14.68
N LYS A 309 -9.03 -12.03 13.66
CA LYS A 309 -8.71 -12.47 12.30
C LYS A 309 -7.31 -12.03 11.90
N PHE A 310 -6.48 -12.97 11.52
CA PHE A 310 -5.16 -12.69 10.98
C PHE A 310 -4.88 -13.60 9.77
N CYS A 311 -4.62 -12.99 8.61
CA CYS A 311 -4.22 -13.76 7.43
C CYS A 311 -2.70 -13.83 7.34
N CYS A 312 -2.16 -15.03 7.41
CA CYS A 312 -0.73 -15.30 7.35
C CYS A 312 -0.33 -15.72 5.93
N ALA A 313 0.63 -15.01 5.33
CA ALA A 313 1.09 -15.26 3.97
C ALA A 313 2.56 -14.88 3.78
N GLY A 314 3.16 -15.30 2.65
CA GLY A 314 4.52 -14.90 2.24
C GLY A 314 5.66 -15.67 2.90
N ALA A 315 5.36 -16.55 3.88
CA ALA A 315 6.33 -17.44 4.51
C ALA A 315 5.64 -18.72 4.98
N PRO A 316 6.36 -19.84 5.19
CA PRO A 316 5.82 -21.04 5.79
C PRO A 316 5.22 -20.76 7.18
N ILE A 317 4.09 -21.40 7.50
CA ILE A 317 3.41 -21.27 8.78
C ILE A 317 3.64 -22.57 9.58
N PRO A 318 4.50 -22.55 10.61
CA PRO A 318 4.70 -23.74 11.44
C PRO A 318 3.40 -24.10 12.17
N PRO A 319 3.00 -25.38 12.24
CA PRO A 319 1.80 -25.82 12.98
C PRO A 319 1.76 -25.31 14.43
N VAL A 320 2.90 -25.33 15.12
CA VAL A 320 3.03 -24.80 16.49
C VAL A 320 2.68 -23.33 16.61
N LEU A 321 2.85 -22.54 15.55
CA LEU A 321 2.49 -21.12 15.55
C LEU A 321 0.97 -20.94 15.49
N ILE A 322 0.24 -21.84 14.82
CA ILE A 322 -1.22 -21.81 14.74
C ILE A 322 -1.82 -22.03 16.14
N GLU A 323 -1.36 -23.09 16.82
CA GLU A 323 -1.76 -23.39 18.19
C GLU A 323 -1.41 -22.25 19.16
N ARG A 324 -0.20 -21.71 19.03
CA ARG A 324 0.27 -20.60 19.87
C ARG A 324 -0.58 -19.34 19.67
N ALA A 325 -0.88 -18.97 18.41
CA ALA A 325 -1.73 -17.82 18.12
C ALA A 325 -3.14 -17.98 18.72
N GLN A 326 -3.71 -19.18 18.64
CA GLN A 326 -5.01 -19.45 19.24
C GLN A 326 -4.98 -19.36 20.77
N ASN A 327 -3.98 -19.96 21.39
CA ASN A 327 -3.89 -20.02 22.86
C ASN A 327 -3.47 -18.67 23.49
N VAL A 328 -2.59 -17.90 22.82
CA VAL A 328 -1.99 -16.67 23.37
C VAL A 328 -2.76 -15.43 22.93
N LEU A 329 -3.14 -15.35 21.65
CA LEU A 329 -3.80 -14.17 21.08
C LEU A 329 -5.32 -14.34 20.98
N GLY A 330 -5.85 -15.56 21.18
CA GLY A 330 -7.28 -15.84 21.01
C GLY A 330 -7.76 -15.73 19.56
N MET A 331 -6.84 -15.77 18.57
CA MET A 331 -7.17 -15.59 17.17
C MET A 331 -7.00 -16.84 16.34
N ARG A 332 -7.85 -17.00 15.33
CA ARG A 332 -7.69 -18.02 14.29
C ARG A 332 -6.81 -17.45 13.16
N LEU A 333 -5.73 -18.18 12.83
CA LEU A 333 -4.89 -17.86 11.69
C LEU A 333 -5.51 -18.39 10.41
N CYS A 334 -5.83 -17.51 9.47
CA CYS A 334 -6.11 -17.88 8.09
C CYS A 334 -4.78 -17.97 7.34
N SER A 335 -4.63 -18.95 6.46
CA SER A 335 -3.45 -19.12 5.62
C SER A 335 -3.76 -18.70 4.20
N ALA A 336 -2.88 -17.92 3.58
CA ALA A 336 -2.97 -17.61 2.16
C ALA A 336 -1.64 -17.88 1.45
N TRP A 337 -1.74 -18.38 0.21
CA TRP A 337 -0.61 -18.45 -0.70
C TRP A 337 -0.87 -17.61 -1.94
N GLY A 338 0.16 -16.90 -2.38
CA GLY A 338 0.10 -16.04 -3.55
C GLY A 338 1.46 -15.48 -3.92
N MET A 339 1.49 -14.67 -4.95
CA MET A 339 2.68 -13.99 -5.43
C MET A 339 2.35 -12.58 -5.92
N THR A 340 3.37 -11.78 -6.19
CA THR A 340 3.19 -10.40 -6.63
C THR A 340 2.34 -10.30 -7.89
N GLU A 341 2.43 -11.28 -8.79
CA GLU A 341 1.74 -11.30 -10.09
C GLU A 341 0.22 -11.54 -10.00
N ASN A 342 -0.28 -12.12 -8.91
CA ASN A 342 -1.70 -12.53 -8.84
C ASN A 342 -2.38 -12.35 -7.47
N GLY A 343 -1.66 -11.88 -6.44
CA GLY A 343 -2.18 -11.79 -5.09
C GLY A 343 -2.41 -13.16 -4.44
N ALA A 344 -3.31 -13.23 -3.45
CA ALA A 344 -3.69 -14.47 -2.77
C ALA A 344 -4.53 -15.37 -3.69
N VAL A 345 -3.98 -16.51 -4.07
CA VAL A 345 -4.62 -17.48 -4.99
C VAL A 345 -5.34 -18.58 -4.24
N THR A 346 -4.77 -18.99 -3.11
CA THR A 346 -5.41 -19.94 -2.19
C THR A 346 -5.54 -19.30 -0.82
N LEU A 347 -6.62 -19.62 -0.14
CA LEU A 347 -6.96 -19.05 1.16
C LEU A 347 -7.70 -20.11 1.98
N ILE A 348 -7.32 -20.27 3.25
CA ILE A 348 -8.11 -20.99 4.26
C ILE A 348 -9.10 -19.98 4.83
N ARG A 349 -10.39 -20.34 4.78
CA ARG A 349 -11.49 -19.53 5.30
C ARG A 349 -11.64 -19.70 6.81
N PRO A 350 -12.36 -18.79 7.49
CA PRO A 350 -12.63 -18.93 8.92
C PRO A 350 -13.39 -20.22 9.29
N GLU A 351 -14.21 -20.75 8.39
CA GLU A 351 -15.00 -21.99 8.59
C GLU A 351 -14.30 -23.29 8.18
N ASP A 352 -13.19 -23.21 7.44
CA ASP A 352 -12.43 -24.38 7.01
C ASP A 352 -11.72 -25.03 8.22
N ASP A 353 -11.68 -26.35 8.29
CA ASP A 353 -11.03 -27.13 9.37
C ASP A 353 -9.50 -27.15 9.29
#